data_43dc5aeabb234c97942349644ed8cb79
#
_entry.id   43dc5aeabb234c97942349644ed8cb79
#
_cell.length_a   1.000
_cell.length_b   1.000
_cell.length_c   1.000
_cell.angle_alpha   90.00
_cell.angle_beta   90.00
_cell.angle_gamma   90.00
#
_symmetry.space_group_name_H-M   'P 1'
#
loop_
_entity.id
_entity.type
_entity.pdbx_description
1 polymer ?
#
loop_
_entity_poly.entity_id
_entity_poly.type
_entity_poly.pdbx_seq_one_letter_code
_entity_poly.pdbx_strand_id
1 'polypeptide(L)'
;NDQVALDMKLYCRDEIDEIDVLVKNLLEELLKIMEANIDTYMPGFTHLQKAQPVTLAHHMGAYFEMFSRDRSRLHDIRKRMNYCPLGSGALAGTTYPLDRAYTAELLGFDGPTLNSMDSVSDRDYVIELLSALSTIAMHLSRFSEEIIIWNSNEYRFVEIDDAYSTGSSIMPQKKNPDIAELVRGKTGRVYGA
;
A
#
# COMPACT_ATOMS: atom_id res chain seq x y z
N ASN A 1 -22.07 -20.95 1.00
CA ASN A 1 -20.59 -20.92 0.81
C ASN A 1 -20.17 -19.95 -0.31
N ASP A 2 -20.85 -19.97 -1.48
CA ASP A 2 -20.52 -19.09 -2.58
C ASP A 2 -20.79 -17.60 -2.28
N GLN A 3 -21.84 -17.28 -1.50
CA GLN A 3 -22.09 -15.93 -1.05
C GLN A 3 -20.97 -15.43 -0.10
N VAL A 4 -20.53 -16.26 0.84
CA VAL A 4 -19.43 -15.88 1.75
C VAL A 4 -18.12 -15.63 0.96
N ALA A 5 -17.85 -16.46 -0.06
CA ALA A 5 -16.71 -16.26 -0.95
C ALA A 5 -16.84 -14.97 -1.78
N LEU A 6 -18.08 -14.68 -2.24
CA LEU A 6 -18.39 -13.44 -2.96
C LEU A 6 -18.16 -12.20 -2.08
N ASP A 7 -18.73 -12.19 -0.86
CA ASP A 7 -18.65 -11.06 0.06
C ASP A 7 -17.17 -10.71 0.36
N MET A 8 -16.35 -11.73 0.59
CA MET A 8 -14.92 -11.54 0.82
C MET A 8 -14.21 -10.97 -0.42
N LYS A 9 -14.55 -11.45 -1.63
CA LYS A 9 -13.97 -10.91 -2.88
C LYS A 9 -14.40 -9.46 -3.10
N LEU A 10 -15.64 -9.12 -2.88
CA LEU A 10 -16.13 -7.74 -3.00
C LEU A 10 -15.41 -6.82 -2.01
N TYR A 11 -15.33 -7.21 -0.74
CA TYR A 11 -14.61 -6.46 0.28
C TYR A 11 -13.14 -6.24 -0.10
N CYS A 12 -12.40 -7.30 -0.41
CA CYS A 12 -10.98 -7.17 -0.78
C CYS A 12 -10.79 -6.32 -2.05
N ARG A 13 -11.72 -6.40 -3.00
CA ARG A 13 -11.69 -5.60 -4.22
C ARG A 13 -11.80 -4.10 -3.93
N ASP A 14 -12.77 -3.74 -3.09
CA ASP A 14 -13.01 -2.35 -2.72
C ASP A 14 -11.82 -1.78 -1.91
N GLU A 15 -11.26 -2.56 -0.98
CA GLU A 15 -10.06 -2.19 -0.22
C GLU A 15 -8.82 -2.01 -1.12
N ILE A 16 -8.63 -2.89 -2.11
CA ILE A 16 -7.54 -2.76 -3.09
C ILE A 16 -7.69 -1.46 -3.88
N ASP A 17 -8.89 -1.17 -4.37
CA ASP A 17 -9.17 0.01 -5.18
C ASP A 17 -8.95 1.30 -4.34
N GLU A 18 -9.34 1.32 -3.06
CA GLU A 18 -9.08 2.44 -2.15
C GLU A 18 -7.58 2.62 -1.86
N ILE A 19 -6.88 1.54 -1.53
CA ILE A 19 -5.44 1.59 -1.24
C ILE A 19 -4.65 2.01 -2.49
N ASP A 20 -5.03 1.55 -3.69
CA ASP A 20 -4.38 1.99 -4.93
C ASP A 20 -4.48 3.50 -5.13
N VAL A 21 -5.66 4.10 -4.84
CA VAL A 21 -5.84 5.56 -4.89
C VAL A 21 -4.92 6.26 -3.89
N LEU A 22 -4.83 5.76 -2.66
CA LEU A 22 -3.95 6.35 -1.64
C LEU A 22 -2.46 6.28 -2.04
N VAL A 23 -2.01 5.14 -2.57
CA VAL A 23 -0.62 5.01 -3.06
C VAL A 23 -0.38 5.89 -4.28
N LYS A 24 -1.37 6.03 -5.18
CA LYS A 24 -1.29 6.96 -6.30
C LYS A 24 -1.10 8.40 -5.83
N ASN A 25 -1.90 8.84 -4.85
CA ASN A 25 -1.78 10.19 -4.29
C ASN A 25 -0.38 10.42 -3.67
N LEU A 26 0.17 9.42 -2.98
CA LEU A 26 1.54 9.49 -2.46
C LEU A 26 2.57 9.64 -3.60
N LEU A 27 2.41 8.90 -4.69
CA LEU A 27 3.29 9.03 -5.86
C LEU A 27 3.21 10.43 -6.50
N GLU A 28 2.02 11.03 -6.57
CA GLU A 28 1.83 12.38 -7.08
C GLU A 28 2.54 13.42 -6.20
N GLU A 29 2.51 13.27 -4.87
CA GLU A 29 3.24 14.15 -3.96
C GLU A 29 4.76 13.96 -4.06
N LEU A 30 5.24 12.72 -4.17
CA LEU A 30 6.65 12.45 -4.41
C LEU A 30 7.12 13.08 -5.72
N LEU A 31 6.33 13.01 -6.78
CA LEU A 31 6.65 13.63 -8.07
C LEU A 31 6.79 15.15 -7.94
N LYS A 32 5.87 15.82 -7.24
CA LYS A 32 5.98 17.26 -6.98
C LYS A 32 7.26 17.64 -6.24
N ILE A 33 7.64 16.84 -5.21
CA ILE A 33 8.89 17.04 -4.49
C ILE A 33 10.10 16.86 -5.43
N MET A 34 10.06 15.84 -6.29
CA MET A 34 11.13 15.59 -7.27
C MET A 34 11.28 16.74 -8.25
N GLU A 35 10.18 17.22 -8.83
CA GLU A 35 10.17 18.34 -9.78
C GLU A 35 10.72 19.62 -9.17
N ALA A 36 10.40 19.90 -7.91
CA ALA A 36 10.85 21.08 -7.21
C ALA A 36 12.32 21.01 -6.74
N ASN A 37 12.96 19.83 -6.77
CA ASN A 37 14.27 19.59 -6.17
C ASN A 37 15.28 18.89 -7.10
N ILE A 38 15.19 19.14 -8.39
CA ILE A 38 16.10 18.56 -9.40
C ILE A 38 17.56 18.92 -9.11
N ASP A 39 17.79 20.16 -8.67
CA ASP A 39 19.11 20.72 -8.40
C ASP A 39 19.42 20.85 -6.89
N THR A 40 18.62 20.25 -6.02
CA THR A 40 18.86 20.26 -4.57
C THR A 40 19.82 19.12 -4.22
N TYR A 41 21.10 19.44 -4.04
CA TYR A 41 22.14 18.45 -3.71
C TYR A 41 22.13 18.09 -2.23
N MET A 42 22.29 16.81 -1.95
CA MET A 42 22.41 16.26 -0.61
C MET A 42 23.43 15.11 -0.59
N PRO A 43 24.00 14.76 0.57
CA PRO A 43 24.81 13.56 0.68
C PRO A 43 23.94 12.30 0.59
N GLY A 44 24.32 11.35 -0.24
CA GLY A 44 23.85 9.98 -0.13
C GLY A 44 24.61 9.26 0.99
N PHE A 45 23.99 8.27 1.61
CA PHE A 45 24.54 7.54 2.75
C PHE A 45 24.62 6.03 2.47
N THR A 46 25.70 5.42 2.92
CA THR A 46 25.80 3.96 3.13
C THR A 46 26.35 3.73 4.53
N HIS A 47 25.80 2.77 5.27
CA HIS A 47 26.19 2.49 6.66
C HIS A 47 26.09 3.73 7.60
N LEU A 48 25.16 4.64 7.33
CA LEU A 48 25.02 5.95 7.98
C LEU A 48 26.26 6.86 7.82
N GLN A 49 27.15 6.55 6.87
CA GLN A 49 28.29 7.37 6.51
C GLN A 49 28.01 8.10 5.21
N LYS A 50 28.49 9.35 5.10
CA LYS A 50 28.39 10.13 3.87
C LYS A 50 29.15 9.42 2.75
N ALA A 51 28.46 9.22 1.63
CA ALA A 51 29.00 8.54 0.46
C ALA A 51 29.00 9.51 -0.75
N GLN A 52 28.33 9.17 -1.83
CA GLN A 52 28.26 9.99 -3.02
C GLN A 52 27.21 11.10 -2.89
N PRO A 53 27.41 12.28 -3.50
CA PRO A 53 26.36 13.27 -3.59
C PRO A 53 25.24 12.79 -4.52
N VAL A 54 24.00 13.11 -4.14
CA VAL A 54 22.80 12.86 -4.94
C VAL A 54 21.93 14.11 -4.94
N THR A 55 20.93 14.19 -5.81
CA THR A 55 19.89 15.20 -5.66
C THR A 55 18.74 14.65 -4.81
N LEU A 56 17.99 15.54 -4.17
CA LEU A 56 16.78 15.15 -3.44
C LEU A 56 15.77 14.49 -4.40
N ALA A 57 15.66 14.99 -5.64
CA ALA A 57 14.82 14.37 -6.66
C ALA A 57 15.22 12.90 -6.92
N HIS A 58 16.52 12.62 -7.08
CA HIS A 58 16.99 11.25 -7.28
C HIS A 58 16.70 10.34 -6.08
N HIS A 59 16.89 10.86 -4.87
CA HIS A 59 16.58 10.12 -3.65
C HIS A 59 15.09 9.80 -3.53
N MET A 60 14.19 10.79 -3.74
CA MET A 60 12.74 10.59 -3.75
C MET A 60 12.29 9.66 -4.89
N GLY A 61 12.99 9.67 -6.02
CA GLY A 61 12.78 8.75 -7.13
C GLY A 61 12.91 7.28 -6.73
N ALA A 62 13.79 6.95 -5.78
CA ALA A 62 13.88 5.58 -5.25
C ALA A 62 12.59 5.14 -4.57
N TYR A 63 11.95 6.00 -3.80
CA TYR A 63 10.65 5.72 -3.17
C TYR A 63 9.52 5.70 -4.19
N PHE A 64 9.55 6.60 -5.16
CA PHE A 64 8.60 6.58 -6.28
C PHE A 64 8.60 5.22 -6.98
N GLU A 65 9.77 4.67 -7.28
CA GLU A 65 9.90 3.33 -7.89
C GLU A 65 9.39 2.21 -6.97
N MET A 66 9.63 2.30 -5.66
CA MET A 66 9.12 1.31 -4.70
C MET A 66 7.59 1.29 -4.68
N PHE A 67 6.94 2.43 -4.52
CA PHE A 67 5.48 2.53 -4.47
C PHE A 67 4.82 2.27 -5.84
N SER A 68 5.49 2.57 -6.95
CA SER A 68 5.02 2.18 -8.29
C SER A 68 4.94 0.66 -8.44
N ARG A 69 5.94 -0.08 -7.96
CA ARG A 69 5.91 -1.54 -7.92
C ARG A 69 4.83 -2.08 -6.98
N ASP A 70 4.54 -1.38 -5.88
CA ASP A 70 3.47 -1.76 -4.96
C ASP A 70 2.09 -1.64 -5.61
N ARG A 71 1.84 -0.57 -6.38
CA ARG A 71 0.62 -0.44 -7.18
C ARG A 71 0.49 -1.57 -8.20
N SER A 72 1.58 -1.94 -8.87
CA SER A 72 1.58 -3.06 -9.80
C SER A 72 1.16 -4.37 -9.11
N ARG A 73 1.64 -4.63 -7.89
CA ARG A 73 1.21 -5.79 -7.09
C ARG A 73 -0.29 -5.77 -6.80
N LEU A 74 -0.83 -4.63 -6.37
CA LEU A 74 -2.27 -4.47 -6.12
C LEU A 74 -3.10 -4.74 -7.38
N HIS A 75 -2.69 -4.20 -8.54
CA HIS A 75 -3.36 -4.44 -9.81
C HIS A 75 -3.33 -5.92 -10.23
N ASP A 76 -2.20 -6.60 -10.00
CA ASP A 76 -2.07 -8.03 -10.32
C ASP A 76 -3.00 -8.89 -9.46
N ILE A 77 -3.10 -8.61 -8.16
CA ILE A 77 -4.03 -9.27 -7.25
C ILE A 77 -5.46 -9.00 -7.68
N ARG A 78 -5.78 -7.75 -7.91
CA ARG A 78 -7.10 -7.26 -8.35
C ARG A 78 -7.58 -8.01 -9.59
N LYS A 79 -6.70 -8.20 -10.57
CA LYS A 79 -6.98 -8.93 -11.82
C LYS A 79 -7.22 -10.41 -11.55
N ARG A 80 -6.37 -11.08 -10.78
CA ARG A 80 -6.52 -12.52 -10.50
C ARG A 80 -7.77 -12.85 -9.72
N MET A 81 -8.14 -12.03 -8.76
CA MET A 81 -9.30 -12.29 -7.90
C MET A 81 -10.65 -11.91 -8.54
N ASN A 82 -10.67 -11.19 -9.65
CA ASN A 82 -11.89 -10.60 -10.21
C ASN A 82 -12.76 -11.61 -10.98
N TYR A 83 -13.01 -12.78 -10.37
CA TYR A 83 -13.92 -13.80 -10.89
C TYR A 83 -15.00 -14.14 -9.87
N CYS A 84 -16.27 -14.17 -10.35
CA CYS A 84 -17.44 -14.30 -9.49
C CYS A 84 -17.67 -15.75 -9.05
N PRO A 85 -17.71 -16.05 -7.75
CA PRO A 85 -17.96 -17.41 -7.25
C PRO A 85 -19.46 -17.76 -7.20
N LEU A 86 -20.36 -16.77 -7.30
CA LEU A 86 -21.79 -16.97 -7.09
C LEU A 86 -22.39 -17.94 -8.10
N GLY A 87 -23.28 -18.81 -7.64
CA GLY A 87 -23.84 -19.92 -8.39
C GLY A 87 -23.08 -21.24 -8.21
N SER A 88 -21.97 -21.24 -7.46
CA SER A 88 -21.26 -22.47 -7.08
C SER A 88 -21.97 -23.25 -5.97
N GLY A 89 -22.96 -22.65 -5.30
CA GLY A 89 -23.72 -23.25 -4.22
C GLY A 89 -22.84 -23.62 -3.03
N ALA A 90 -23.11 -24.76 -2.42
CA ALA A 90 -22.28 -25.25 -1.31
C ALA A 90 -20.88 -25.64 -1.77
N LEU A 91 -20.75 -26.33 -2.92
CA LEU A 91 -19.48 -26.76 -3.54
C LEU A 91 -19.63 -27.33 -4.96
N ALA A 92 -20.83 -27.76 -5.38
CA ALA A 92 -21.04 -28.52 -6.61
C ALA A 92 -22.02 -27.84 -7.59
N GLY A 93 -22.28 -26.56 -7.40
CA GLY A 93 -23.25 -25.83 -8.21
C GLY A 93 -24.69 -26.08 -7.77
N THR A 94 -25.61 -25.93 -8.72
CA THR A 94 -27.05 -26.07 -8.49
C THR A 94 -27.72 -26.66 -9.75
N THR A 95 -28.88 -27.29 -9.53
CA THR A 95 -29.73 -27.77 -10.64
C THR A 95 -30.66 -26.70 -11.21
N TYR A 96 -30.72 -25.52 -10.59
CA TYR A 96 -31.47 -24.38 -11.12
C TYR A 96 -30.76 -23.76 -12.33
N PRO A 97 -31.50 -23.27 -13.32
CA PRO A 97 -30.94 -22.66 -14.54
C PRO A 97 -30.45 -21.23 -14.25
N LEU A 98 -29.33 -21.10 -13.55
CA LEU A 98 -28.73 -19.82 -13.24
C LEU A 98 -27.84 -19.32 -14.40
N ASP A 99 -27.96 -18.02 -14.73
CA ASP A 99 -27.00 -17.36 -15.60
C ASP A 99 -25.87 -16.75 -14.77
N ARG A 100 -24.80 -17.50 -14.57
CA ARG A 100 -23.61 -17.07 -13.83
C ARG A 100 -22.81 -15.98 -14.52
N ALA A 101 -22.84 -15.93 -15.85
CA ALA A 101 -22.16 -14.89 -16.61
C ALA A 101 -22.84 -13.53 -16.41
N TYR A 102 -24.17 -13.50 -16.50
CA TYR A 102 -24.96 -12.32 -16.22
C TYR A 102 -24.80 -11.82 -14.76
N THR A 103 -24.77 -12.75 -13.82
CA THR A 103 -24.52 -12.40 -12.40
C THR A 103 -23.13 -11.79 -12.21
N ALA A 104 -22.11 -12.32 -12.86
CA ALA A 104 -20.76 -11.78 -12.80
C ALA A 104 -20.68 -10.38 -13.40
N GLU A 105 -21.34 -10.15 -14.53
CA GLU A 105 -21.43 -8.84 -15.19
C GLU A 105 -22.09 -7.79 -14.29
N LEU A 106 -23.25 -8.11 -13.68
CA LEU A 106 -23.95 -7.21 -12.78
C LEU A 106 -23.13 -6.79 -11.55
N LEU A 107 -22.22 -7.68 -11.09
CA LEU A 107 -21.34 -7.44 -9.94
C LEU A 107 -19.96 -6.88 -10.33
N GLY A 108 -19.73 -6.60 -11.62
CA GLY A 108 -18.50 -6.02 -12.14
C GLY A 108 -17.30 -6.95 -12.07
N PHE A 109 -17.51 -8.28 -12.18
CA PHE A 109 -16.45 -9.25 -12.33
C PHE A 109 -16.16 -9.54 -13.81
N ASP A 110 -14.94 -10.01 -14.10
CA ASP A 110 -14.50 -10.35 -15.47
C ASP A 110 -15.20 -11.63 -16.02
N GLY A 111 -15.83 -12.40 -15.15
CA GLY A 111 -16.60 -13.58 -15.47
C GLY A 111 -16.82 -14.48 -14.24
N PRO A 112 -17.53 -15.60 -14.41
CA PRO A 112 -17.69 -16.59 -13.35
C PRO A 112 -16.41 -17.43 -13.17
N THR A 113 -16.20 -17.92 -11.94
CA THR A 113 -15.19 -18.95 -11.66
C THR A 113 -15.52 -20.25 -12.38
N LEU A 114 -14.49 -21.02 -12.78
CA LEU A 114 -14.65 -22.19 -13.65
C LEU A 114 -14.99 -23.48 -12.88
N ASN A 115 -14.44 -23.64 -11.68
CA ASN A 115 -14.67 -24.83 -10.84
C ASN A 115 -15.38 -24.45 -9.55
N SER A 116 -16.51 -25.08 -9.28
CA SER A 116 -17.37 -24.71 -8.13
C SER A 116 -16.76 -25.05 -6.77
N MET A 117 -15.93 -26.09 -6.68
CA MET A 117 -15.25 -26.46 -5.43
C MET A 117 -14.14 -25.47 -5.09
N ASP A 118 -13.29 -25.16 -6.06
CA ASP A 118 -12.26 -24.11 -5.93
C ASP A 118 -12.88 -22.76 -5.65
N SER A 119 -13.98 -22.44 -6.32
CA SER A 119 -14.74 -21.18 -6.20
C SER A 119 -15.12 -20.82 -4.77
N VAL A 120 -15.55 -21.80 -4.00
CA VAL A 120 -16.01 -21.59 -2.59
C VAL A 120 -14.87 -21.74 -1.57
N SER A 121 -13.73 -22.32 -1.95
CA SER A 121 -12.58 -22.57 -1.07
C SER A 121 -11.43 -21.59 -1.25
N ASP A 122 -11.27 -21.01 -2.44
CA ASP A 122 -10.17 -20.08 -2.76
C ASP A 122 -10.11 -18.90 -1.78
N ARG A 123 -8.92 -18.70 -1.22
CA ARG A 123 -8.54 -17.54 -0.38
C ARG A 123 -7.11 -17.07 -0.73
N ASP A 124 -6.54 -17.52 -1.84
CA ASP A 124 -5.17 -17.19 -2.25
C ASP A 124 -4.98 -15.68 -2.41
N TYR A 125 -5.98 -15.00 -2.95
CA TYR A 125 -5.99 -13.55 -3.12
C TYR A 125 -5.89 -12.79 -1.78
N VAL A 126 -6.36 -13.35 -0.68
CA VAL A 126 -6.23 -12.75 0.67
C VAL A 126 -4.77 -12.81 1.10
N ILE A 127 -4.10 -13.94 0.89
CA ILE A 127 -2.68 -14.14 1.22
C ILE A 127 -1.82 -13.20 0.38
N GLU A 128 -2.11 -13.10 -0.93
CA GLU A 128 -1.42 -12.17 -1.83
C GLU A 128 -1.62 -10.71 -1.37
N LEU A 129 -2.85 -10.32 -1.01
CA LEU A 129 -3.16 -8.97 -0.53
C LEU A 129 -2.39 -8.65 0.77
N LEU A 130 -2.42 -9.53 1.76
CA LEU A 130 -1.69 -9.33 3.02
C LEU A 130 -0.18 -9.22 2.78
N SER A 131 0.37 -10.00 1.86
CA SER A 131 1.77 -9.90 1.45
C SER A 131 2.09 -8.55 0.78
N ALA A 132 1.22 -8.08 -0.11
CA ALA A 132 1.36 -6.76 -0.75
C ALA A 132 1.28 -5.63 0.29
N LEU A 133 0.33 -5.68 1.22
CA LEU A 133 0.18 -4.71 2.30
C LEU A 133 1.41 -4.68 3.22
N SER A 134 1.98 -5.84 3.54
CA SER A 134 3.23 -5.94 4.29
C SER A 134 4.40 -5.28 3.54
N THR A 135 4.46 -5.44 2.22
CA THR A 135 5.49 -4.80 1.39
C THR A 135 5.31 -3.28 1.35
N ILE A 136 4.09 -2.79 1.18
CA ILE A 136 3.77 -1.35 1.25
C ILE A 136 4.17 -0.78 2.62
N ALA A 137 3.79 -1.46 3.70
CA ALA A 137 4.13 -1.04 5.07
C ALA A 137 5.65 -0.99 5.30
N MET A 138 6.42 -1.93 4.73
CA MET A 138 7.88 -1.92 4.77
C MET A 138 8.46 -0.69 4.05
N HIS A 139 7.96 -0.36 2.87
CA HIS A 139 8.39 0.84 2.13
C HIS A 139 8.03 2.13 2.89
N LEU A 140 6.82 2.21 3.45
CA LEU A 140 6.40 3.34 4.30
C LEU A 140 7.26 3.47 5.55
N SER A 141 7.60 2.36 6.22
CA SER A 141 8.47 2.36 7.39
C SER A 141 9.86 2.89 7.07
N ARG A 142 10.43 2.44 5.95
CA ARG A 142 11.74 2.89 5.48
C ARG A 142 11.73 4.39 5.16
N PHE A 143 10.72 4.86 4.44
CA PHE A 143 10.56 6.28 4.12
C PHE A 143 10.39 7.13 5.38
N SER A 144 9.57 6.67 6.32
CA SER A 144 9.35 7.35 7.60
C SER A 144 10.63 7.46 8.42
N GLU A 145 11.45 6.40 8.46
CA GLU A 145 12.73 6.42 9.18
C GLU A 145 13.68 7.49 8.63
N GLU A 146 13.75 7.66 7.29
CA GLU A 146 14.58 8.72 6.71
C GLU A 146 14.06 10.11 7.07
N ILE A 147 12.73 10.33 7.06
CA ILE A 147 12.14 11.60 7.49
C ILE A 147 12.49 11.89 8.96
N ILE A 148 12.40 10.90 9.83
CA ILE A 148 12.75 11.03 11.26
C ILE A 148 14.23 11.45 11.40
N ILE A 149 15.13 10.76 10.71
CA ILE A 149 16.58 11.07 10.72
C ILE A 149 16.80 12.47 10.17
N TRP A 150 16.18 12.83 9.05
CA TRP A 150 16.39 14.13 8.41
C TRP A 150 15.82 15.30 9.21
N ASN A 151 14.78 15.06 10.01
CA ASN A 151 14.21 16.08 10.91
C ASN A 151 14.99 16.21 12.23
N SER A 152 15.96 15.35 12.50
CA SER A 152 16.76 15.40 13.74
C SER A 152 17.64 16.65 13.80
N ASN A 153 18.01 17.04 15.02
CA ASN A 153 18.90 18.18 15.25
C ASN A 153 20.28 18.02 14.60
N GLU A 154 20.71 16.77 14.40
CA GLU A 154 22.00 16.40 13.83
C GLU A 154 22.03 16.54 12.31
N TYR A 155 20.92 16.21 11.62
CA TYR A 155 20.85 16.24 10.15
C TYR A 155 20.22 17.53 9.63
N ARG A 156 19.03 17.90 10.10
CA ARG A 156 18.30 19.12 9.71
C ARG A 156 18.14 19.29 8.20
N PHE A 157 17.88 18.19 7.49
CA PHE A 157 17.63 18.24 6.05
C PHE A 157 16.21 18.67 5.73
N VAL A 158 15.27 18.35 6.63
CA VAL A 158 13.86 18.74 6.54
C VAL A 158 13.38 19.32 7.87
N GLU A 159 12.37 20.15 7.82
CA GLU A 159 11.60 20.60 8.96
C GLU A 159 10.13 20.22 8.74
N ILE A 160 9.54 19.49 9.68
CA ILE A 160 8.14 19.09 9.61
C ILE A 160 7.28 20.25 10.08
N ASP A 161 6.19 20.52 9.35
CA ASP A 161 5.20 21.53 9.71
C ASP A 161 4.59 21.23 11.09
N ASP A 162 4.26 22.30 11.84
CA ASP A 162 3.67 22.21 13.18
C ASP A 162 2.37 21.41 13.21
N ALA A 163 1.60 21.42 12.13
CA ALA A 163 0.36 20.65 12.01
C ALA A 163 0.58 19.12 12.03
N TYR A 164 1.81 18.67 11.72
CA TYR A 164 2.21 17.26 11.64
C TYR A 164 3.30 16.88 12.65
N SER A 165 3.52 17.71 13.66
CA SER A 165 4.50 17.48 14.70
C SER A 165 3.88 17.69 16.08
N THR A 166 4.44 17.04 17.10
CA THR A 166 4.06 17.32 18.50
C THR A 166 5.18 18.02 19.22
N GLY A 167 4.80 18.92 20.13
CA GLY A 167 5.73 19.65 20.97
C GLY A 167 5.94 18.99 22.34
N SER A 168 6.68 19.66 23.19
CA SER A 168 6.84 19.34 24.60
C SER A 168 6.38 20.51 25.46
N SER A 169 5.58 20.24 26.48
CA SER A 169 5.13 21.27 27.41
C SER A 169 6.28 21.88 28.23
N ILE A 170 7.35 21.15 28.44
CA ILE A 170 8.52 21.53 29.23
C ILE A 170 9.67 22.07 28.37
N MET A 171 9.73 21.70 27.12
CA MET A 171 10.77 22.08 26.15
C MET A 171 10.13 22.72 24.90
N PRO A 172 9.86 24.06 24.93
CA PRO A 172 9.12 24.71 23.85
C PRO A 172 9.77 24.61 22.47
N GLN A 173 11.08 24.43 22.41
CA GLN A 173 11.85 24.27 21.16
C GLN A 173 11.79 22.87 20.56
N LYS A 174 11.23 21.88 21.29
CA LYS A 174 11.21 20.48 20.84
C LYS A 174 10.04 20.24 19.92
N LYS A 175 10.33 19.72 18.72
CA LYS A 175 9.35 19.24 17.73
C LYS A 175 9.65 17.76 17.44
N ASN A 176 8.63 16.93 17.55
CA ASN A 176 8.76 15.48 17.33
C ASN A 176 8.09 15.10 16.00
N PRO A 177 8.73 14.27 15.16
CA PRO A 177 8.18 13.77 13.90
C PRO A 177 7.23 12.58 14.13
N ASP A 178 6.27 12.72 15.06
CA ASP A 178 5.47 11.61 15.57
C ASP A 178 4.55 10.97 14.51
N ILE A 179 4.10 11.69 13.49
CA ILE A 179 3.38 11.06 12.38
C ILE A 179 4.26 10.02 11.67
N ALA A 180 5.51 10.38 11.36
CA ALA A 180 6.45 9.44 10.75
C ALA A 180 6.80 8.29 11.72
N GLU A 181 6.96 8.58 13.02
CA GLU A 181 7.21 7.56 14.05
C GLU A 181 6.04 6.57 14.17
N LEU A 182 4.80 7.05 14.11
CA LEU A 182 3.60 6.21 14.17
C LEU A 182 3.47 5.33 12.92
N VAL A 183 3.73 5.86 11.73
CA VAL A 183 3.73 5.08 10.48
C VAL A 183 4.77 3.96 10.56
N ARG A 184 6.00 4.29 10.96
CA ARG A 184 7.06 3.30 11.18
C ARG A 184 6.64 2.24 12.20
N GLY A 185 6.10 2.67 13.34
CA GLY A 185 5.71 1.77 14.43
C GLY A 185 4.57 0.82 14.06
N LYS A 186 3.58 1.29 13.29
CA LYS A 186 2.45 0.47 12.84
C LYS A 186 2.84 -0.67 11.89
N THR A 187 3.97 -0.55 11.20
CA THR A 187 4.48 -1.60 10.31
C THR A 187 4.65 -2.94 11.01
N GLY A 188 5.17 -2.94 12.26
CA GLY A 188 5.30 -4.17 13.05
C GLY A 188 3.95 -4.85 13.31
N ARG A 189 2.87 -4.08 13.48
CA ARG A 189 1.52 -4.63 13.64
C ARG A 189 1.01 -5.25 12.34
N VAL A 190 1.26 -4.61 11.19
CA VAL A 190 0.89 -5.16 9.87
C VAL A 190 1.60 -6.48 9.60
N TYR A 191 2.87 -6.62 10.00
CA TYR A 191 3.61 -7.87 9.84
C TYR A 191 3.08 -9.00 10.73
N GLY A 192 2.55 -8.67 11.89
CA GLY A 192 2.05 -9.65 12.87
C GLY A 192 0.61 -10.09 12.63
N ALA A 193 -0.10 -9.41 11.72
CA ALA A 193 -1.47 -9.74 11.36
C ALA A 193 -1.53 -10.69 10.16
#